data_d4021697901739644e28aefc5e0c821e
#
_entry.id   d4021697901739644e28aefc5e0c821e
#
_cell.length_a   1.000
_cell.length_b   1.000
_cell.length_c   1.000
_cell.angle_alpha   90.00
_cell.angle_beta   90.00
_cell.angle_gamma   90.00
#
_symmetry.space_group_name_H-M   'P 1'
#
loop_
_entity.id
_entity.type
_entity.pdbx_description
1 polymer ?
#
loop_
_entity_poly.entity_id
_entity_poly.type
_entity_poly.pdbx_seq_one_letter_code
_entity_poly.pdbx_strand_id
1 'polypeptide(L)'
;MNDRNFRQMLEAQWSRGNFVCVGLDSDFVKIPESARRSGHECAVSIANTIVAFNRAIVEATKDLVCAYKPNAAFYRAYGVEGVAALHRTIADIRAIAPDVPVILDVKYADIGNTNVGYVDEVFSFFQADAITVHPFLGAEALQPATVAVLAAPTPSLXXXXSRSASAVPRASGERYHSTLPHLQFRRGRVSGSGGDSELRR
;
A
#
# COMPACT_ATOMS: atom_id res chain seq x y z
N MET A 1 -8.00 22.77 -6.19
CA MET A 1 -7.61 21.61 -5.36
C MET A 1 -8.57 20.49 -5.64
N ASN A 2 -8.05 19.32 -6.02
CA ASN A 2 -8.91 18.18 -6.34
C ASN A 2 -9.41 17.58 -5.03
N ASP A 3 -10.70 17.65 -4.79
CA ASP A 3 -11.32 17.23 -3.53
C ASP A 3 -11.53 15.71 -3.50
N ARG A 4 -10.43 14.95 -3.64
CA ARG A 4 -10.45 13.48 -3.69
C ARG A 4 -10.56 12.92 -2.27
N ASN A 5 -11.71 12.39 -1.93
CA ASN A 5 -11.95 11.73 -0.65
C ASN A 5 -12.02 10.22 -0.86
N PHE A 6 -11.02 9.49 -0.34
CA PHE A 6 -10.89 8.05 -0.52
C PHE A 6 -12.18 7.28 -0.18
N ARG A 7 -12.77 7.59 0.97
CA ARG A 7 -13.97 6.88 1.44
C ARG A 7 -15.15 7.12 0.49
N GLN A 8 -15.40 8.38 0.12
CA GLN A 8 -16.48 8.72 -0.79
C GLN A 8 -16.28 8.08 -2.17
N MET A 9 -15.05 8.11 -2.67
CA MET A 9 -14.71 7.46 -3.96
C MET A 9 -14.97 5.96 -3.89
N LEU A 10 -14.53 5.30 -2.82
CA LEU A 10 -14.70 3.86 -2.65
C LEU A 10 -16.20 3.49 -2.53
N GLU A 11 -16.95 4.23 -1.73
CA GLU A 11 -18.40 4.03 -1.58
C GLU A 11 -19.14 4.25 -2.91
N ALA A 12 -18.70 5.24 -3.71
CA ALA A 12 -19.26 5.49 -5.04
C ALA A 12 -18.99 4.31 -6.00
N GLN A 13 -17.81 3.70 -5.94
CA GLN A 13 -17.53 2.49 -6.74
C GLN A 13 -18.38 1.30 -6.28
N TRP A 14 -18.52 1.11 -4.98
CA TRP A 14 -19.37 0.03 -4.43
C TRP A 14 -20.83 0.19 -4.85
N SER A 15 -21.34 1.42 -4.91
CA SER A 15 -22.73 1.67 -5.34
C SER A 15 -22.95 1.37 -6.83
N ARG A 16 -21.85 1.34 -7.63
CA ARG A 16 -21.86 0.90 -9.03
C ARG A 16 -21.72 -0.63 -9.18
N GLY A 17 -21.52 -1.35 -8.08
CA GLY A 17 -21.30 -2.80 -8.08
C GLY A 17 -19.83 -3.19 -8.24
N ASN A 18 -18.90 -2.26 -8.19
CA ASN A 18 -17.47 -2.51 -8.33
C ASN A 18 -16.86 -2.83 -6.96
N PHE A 19 -16.42 -4.07 -6.76
CA PHE A 19 -15.84 -4.53 -5.49
C PHE A 19 -14.41 -5.05 -5.61
N VAL A 20 -13.86 -5.07 -6.82
CA VAL A 20 -12.52 -5.62 -7.07
C VAL A 20 -11.46 -4.53 -6.91
N CYS A 21 -10.44 -4.80 -6.11
CA CYS A 21 -9.24 -3.97 -6.04
C CYS A 21 -8.14 -4.63 -6.86
N VAL A 22 -7.62 -3.93 -7.86
CA VAL A 22 -6.55 -4.47 -8.72
C VAL A 22 -5.19 -4.09 -8.16
N GLY A 23 -4.36 -5.11 -7.86
CA GLY A 23 -2.96 -4.92 -7.49
C GLY A 23 -2.10 -4.64 -8.72
N LEU A 24 -1.30 -3.59 -8.66
CA LEU A 24 -0.32 -3.25 -9.69
C LEU A 24 1.08 -3.53 -9.13
N ASP A 25 1.34 -4.80 -8.83
CA ASP A 25 2.60 -5.30 -8.25
C ASP A 25 3.55 -5.73 -9.39
N SER A 26 3.84 -4.78 -10.29
CA SER A 26 4.47 -5.04 -11.58
C SER A 26 5.97 -5.31 -11.45
N ASP A 27 6.32 -6.58 -11.58
CA ASP A 27 7.70 -7.06 -11.60
C ASP A 27 8.17 -7.09 -13.07
N PHE A 28 9.15 -6.24 -13.42
CA PHE A 28 9.64 -6.06 -14.78
C PHE A 28 9.97 -7.41 -15.46
N VAL A 29 10.61 -8.33 -14.75
CA VAL A 29 11.03 -9.61 -15.34
C VAL A 29 9.85 -10.53 -15.67
N LYS A 30 8.68 -10.29 -15.06
CA LYS A 30 7.46 -11.07 -15.29
C LYS A 30 6.53 -10.44 -16.33
N ILE A 31 6.78 -9.20 -16.73
CA ILE A 31 6.02 -8.56 -17.80
C ILE A 31 6.27 -9.35 -19.10
N PRO A 32 5.22 -9.71 -19.87
CA PRO A 32 5.40 -10.45 -21.11
C PRO A 32 6.40 -9.78 -22.06
N GLU A 33 7.22 -10.57 -22.72
CA GLU A 33 8.25 -10.06 -23.64
C GLU A 33 7.67 -9.19 -24.74
N SER A 34 6.48 -9.52 -25.24
CA SER A 34 5.77 -8.70 -26.23
C SER A 34 5.49 -7.28 -25.73
N ALA A 35 5.19 -7.13 -24.44
CA ALA A 35 4.95 -5.81 -23.82
C ALA A 35 6.27 -5.07 -23.48
N ARG A 36 7.36 -5.83 -23.24
CA ARG A 36 8.68 -5.23 -22.97
C ARG A 36 9.34 -4.64 -24.21
N ARG A 37 9.01 -5.15 -25.39
CA ARG A 37 9.61 -4.76 -26.68
C ARG A 37 8.81 -3.69 -27.44
N SER A 38 7.77 -3.12 -26.85
CA SER A 38 6.91 -2.15 -27.53
C SER A 38 7.59 -0.77 -27.59
N GLY A 39 8.57 -0.64 -28.51
CA GLY A 39 9.24 0.64 -28.76
C GLY A 39 10.47 0.47 -29.64
N HIS A 40 10.66 1.43 -30.54
CA HIS A 40 11.82 1.49 -31.44
C HIS A 40 13.10 2.04 -30.76
N GLU A 41 13.11 2.13 -29.43
CA GLU A 41 14.26 2.65 -28.69
C GLU A 41 15.34 1.56 -28.49
N CYS A 42 16.58 1.99 -28.63
CA CYS A 42 17.77 1.14 -28.57
C CYS A 42 18.03 0.51 -27.18
N ALA A 43 17.36 0.99 -26.14
CA ALA A 43 17.44 0.46 -24.78
C ALA A 43 16.05 0.40 -24.14
N VAL A 44 15.69 -0.76 -23.61
CA VAL A 44 14.41 -0.98 -22.94
C VAL A 44 14.48 -0.29 -21.57
N SER A 45 13.77 0.82 -21.40
CA SER A 45 13.64 1.48 -20.09
C SER A 45 12.70 0.68 -19.19
N ILE A 46 13.18 0.32 -18.03
CA ILE A 46 12.39 -0.36 -16.99
C ILE A 46 11.16 0.48 -16.63
N ALA A 47 11.37 1.78 -16.43
CA ALA A 47 10.28 2.69 -16.07
C ALA A 47 9.20 2.73 -17.16
N ASN A 48 9.61 2.94 -18.42
CA ASN A 48 8.65 3.04 -19.53
C ASN A 48 7.85 1.74 -19.72
N THR A 49 8.53 0.60 -19.58
CA THR A 49 7.88 -0.72 -19.70
C THR A 49 6.82 -0.94 -18.61
N ILE A 50 7.19 -0.68 -17.37
CA ILE A 50 6.26 -0.85 -16.23
C ILE A 50 5.05 0.08 -16.39
N VAL A 51 5.30 1.35 -16.74
CA VAL A 51 4.23 2.35 -16.91
C VAL A 51 3.30 1.95 -18.06
N ALA A 52 3.83 1.56 -19.20
CA ALA A 52 3.01 1.13 -20.35
C ALA A 52 2.15 -0.10 -20.02
N PHE A 53 2.75 -1.07 -19.33
CA PHE A 53 2.04 -2.28 -18.90
C PHE A 53 0.91 -1.96 -17.92
N ASN A 54 1.19 -1.13 -16.91
CA ASN A 54 0.19 -0.72 -15.92
C ASN A 54 -0.92 0.11 -16.56
N ARG A 55 -0.56 1.02 -17.46
CA ARG A 55 -1.54 1.83 -18.20
C ARG A 55 -2.53 0.94 -18.95
N ALA A 56 -2.04 -0.08 -19.65
CA ALA A 56 -2.91 -1.03 -20.37
C ALA A 56 -3.87 -1.76 -19.42
N ILE A 57 -3.40 -2.15 -18.23
CA ILE A 57 -4.26 -2.76 -17.20
C ILE A 57 -5.33 -1.76 -16.75
N VAL A 58 -4.92 -0.53 -16.44
CA VAL A 58 -5.84 0.52 -15.96
C VAL A 58 -6.92 0.80 -17.02
N GLU A 59 -6.52 0.99 -18.28
CA GLU A 59 -7.46 1.24 -19.38
C GLU A 59 -8.48 0.10 -19.54
N ALA A 60 -8.01 -1.15 -19.36
CA ALA A 60 -8.88 -2.32 -19.51
C ALA A 60 -9.82 -2.58 -18.33
N THR A 61 -9.51 -2.00 -17.15
CA THR A 61 -10.23 -2.36 -15.90
C THR A 61 -10.91 -1.19 -15.19
N LYS A 62 -10.71 0.04 -15.65
CA LYS A 62 -11.15 1.27 -14.94
C LYS A 62 -12.64 1.30 -14.60
N ASP A 63 -13.47 0.64 -15.39
CA ASP A 63 -14.91 0.61 -15.19
C ASP A 63 -15.39 -0.58 -14.35
N LEU A 64 -14.46 -1.42 -13.89
CA LEU A 64 -14.74 -2.70 -13.21
C LEU A 64 -14.21 -2.75 -11.76
N VAL A 65 -13.43 -1.76 -11.36
CA VAL A 65 -12.67 -1.82 -10.09
C VAL A 65 -13.11 -0.75 -9.10
N CYS A 66 -12.96 -1.07 -7.81
CA CYS A 66 -13.20 -0.10 -6.74
C CYS A 66 -11.92 0.65 -6.33
N ALA A 67 -10.74 0.11 -6.63
CA ALA A 67 -9.47 0.75 -6.29
C ALA A 67 -8.32 0.12 -7.08
N TYR A 68 -7.22 0.87 -7.22
CA TYR A 68 -5.91 0.34 -7.64
C TYR A 68 -4.95 0.35 -6.45
N LYS A 69 -4.14 -0.70 -6.34
CA LYS A 69 -3.20 -0.83 -5.22
C LYS A 69 -1.80 -1.21 -5.71
N PRO A 70 -1.01 -0.25 -6.20
CA PRO A 70 0.41 -0.52 -6.48
C PRO A 70 1.17 -0.80 -5.17
N ASN A 71 2.03 -1.82 -5.20
CA ASN A 71 2.89 -2.17 -4.07
C ASN A 71 4.30 -1.64 -4.32
N ALA A 72 4.70 -0.65 -3.52
CA ALA A 72 5.94 0.11 -3.72
C ALA A 72 7.21 -0.77 -3.72
N ALA A 73 7.20 -1.92 -3.04
CA ALA A 73 8.36 -2.80 -2.98
C ALA A 73 8.78 -3.29 -4.37
N PHE A 74 7.80 -3.62 -5.24
CA PHE A 74 8.08 -4.10 -6.60
C PHE A 74 8.76 -3.03 -7.45
N TYR A 75 8.41 -1.79 -7.24
CA TYR A 75 9.00 -0.66 -7.97
C TYR A 75 10.37 -0.28 -7.39
N ARG A 76 10.47 -0.13 -6.07
CA ARG A 76 11.71 0.27 -5.40
C ARG A 76 12.87 -0.70 -5.66
N ALA A 77 12.57 -1.97 -5.93
CA ALA A 77 13.57 -2.96 -6.33
C ALA A 77 14.36 -2.52 -7.58
N TYR A 78 13.82 -1.62 -8.39
CA TYR A 78 14.46 -1.10 -9.60
C TYR A 78 15.05 0.32 -9.41
N GLY A 79 15.28 0.73 -8.16
CA GLY A 79 15.94 2.00 -7.84
C GLY A 79 15.17 3.20 -8.36
N VAL A 80 15.91 4.18 -8.88
CA VAL A 80 15.33 5.46 -9.35
C VAL A 80 14.31 5.24 -10.48
N GLU A 81 14.61 4.34 -11.44
CA GLU A 81 13.68 4.02 -12.52
C GLU A 81 12.36 3.45 -11.99
N GLY A 82 12.43 2.59 -10.98
CA GLY A 82 11.23 2.01 -10.35
C GLY A 82 10.41 3.07 -9.62
N VAL A 83 11.05 3.95 -8.85
CA VAL A 83 10.35 5.06 -8.17
C VAL A 83 9.66 5.98 -9.19
N ALA A 84 10.35 6.30 -10.28
CA ALA A 84 9.78 7.09 -11.38
C ALA A 84 8.58 6.37 -12.04
N ALA A 85 8.69 5.04 -12.23
CA ALA A 85 7.60 4.22 -12.75
C ALA A 85 6.37 4.24 -11.82
N LEU A 86 6.58 4.13 -10.51
CA LEU A 86 5.50 4.19 -9.51
C LEU A 86 4.79 5.54 -9.57
N HIS A 87 5.55 6.62 -9.55
CA HIS A 87 5.00 7.99 -9.61
C HIS A 87 4.16 8.19 -10.88
N ARG A 88 4.70 7.80 -12.05
CA ARG A 88 3.99 7.90 -13.32
C ARG A 88 2.75 7.00 -13.38
N THR A 89 2.84 5.79 -12.82
CA THR A 89 1.69 4.86 -12.75
C THR A 89 0.54 5.49 -11.96
N ILE A 90 0.83 6.10 -10.81
CA ILE A 90 -0.22 6.76 -9.99
C ILE A 90 -0.80 7.96 -10.75
N ALA A 91 0.05 8.76 -11.41
CA ALA A 91 -0.40 9.88 -12.23
C ALA A 91 -1.31 9.41 -13.39
N ASP A 92 -0.93 8.30 -14.05
CA ASP A 92 -1.74 7.72 -15.12
C ASP A 92 -3.10 7.23 -14.59
N ILE A 93 -3.13 6.56 -13.44
CA ILE A 93 -4.39 6.12 -12.83
C ILE A 93 -5.31 7.34 -12.59
N ARG A 94 -4.75 8.40 -12.00
CA ARG A 94 -5.52 9.62 -11.69
C ARG A 94 -6.06 10.30 -12.96
N ALA A 95 -5.33 10.21 -14.07
CA ALA A 95 -5.74 10.79 -15.35
C ALA A 95 -6.78 9.92 -16.09
N ILE A 96 -6.60 8.60 -16.09
CA ILE A 96 -7.40 7.64 -16.87
C ILE A 96 -8.68 7.25 -16.10
N ALA A 97 -8.57 7.11 -14.79
CA ALA A 97 -9.64 6.64 -13.89
C ALA A 97 -9.80 7.60 -12.71
N PRO A 98 -10.19 8.87 -12.96
CA PRO A 98 -10.22 9.90 -11.91
C PRO A 98 -11.16 9.56 -10.74
N ASP A 99 -12.18 8.76 -10.97
CA ASP A 99 -13.16 8.36 -9.95
C ASP A 99 -12.71 7.13 -9.14
N VAL A 100 -11.58 6.50 -9.50
CA VAL A 100 -11.10 5.29 -8.82
C VAL A 100 -9.95 5.67 -7.88
N PRO A 101 -10.04 5.35 -6.58
CA PRO A 101 -8.99 5.71 -5.63
C PRO A 101 -7.76 4.83 -5.76
N VAL A 102 -6.60 5.41 -5.37
CA VAL A 102 -5.30 4.73 -5.35
C VAL A 102 -4.87 4.48 -3.90
N ILE A 103 -4.57 3.23 -3.59
CA ILE A 103 -4.02 2.80 -2.29
C ILE A 103 -2.53 2.50 -2.50
N LEU A 104 -1.63 3.26 -1.89
CA LEU A 104 -0.21 2.95 -1.95
C LEU A 104 0.14 1.90 -0.88
N ASP A 105 0.55 0.72 -1.35
CA ASP A 105 0.85 -0.40 -0.46
C ASP A 105 2.34 -0.36 -0.06
N VAL A 106 2.62 0.20 1.11
CA VAL A 106 3.96 0.38 1.67
C VAL A 106 4.13 -0.25 3.05
N LYS A 107 3.04 -0.45 3.78
CA LYS A 107 3.02 -1.00 5.14
C LYS A 107 3.94 -0.22 6.10
N TYR A 108 3.85 1.10 6.04
CA TYR A 108 4.67 1.98 6.88
C TYR A 108 4.19 2.00 8.33
N ALA A 109 5.13 2.10 9.24
CA ALA A 109 4.99 2.58 10.60
C ALA A 109 6.39 2.77 11.18
N ASP A 110 6.62 3.89 11.84
CA ASP A 110 7.90 4.24 12.44
C ASP A 110 7.63 5.23 13.57
N ILE A 111 8.65 5.79 14.15
CA ILE A 111 8.51 6.84 15.18
C ILE A 111 8.09 8.18 14.55
N GLY A 112 7.59 9.09 15.38
CA GLY A 112 6.84 10.27 14.99
C GLY A 112 7.36 11.06 13.78
N ASN A 113 8.60 11.56 13.85
CA ASN A 113 9.16 12.41 12.80
C ASN A 113 9.40 11.65 11.47
N THR A 114 9.77 10.38 11.55
CA THR A 114 9.90 9.53 10.35
C THR A 114 8.55 9.38 9.65
N ASN A 115 7.48 9.19 10.42
CA ASN A 115 6.14 9.05 9.89
C ASN A 115 5.65 10.32 9.18
N VAL A 116 6.10 11.51 9.59
CA VAL A 116 5.81 12.76 8.86
C VAL A 116 6.41 12.69 7.45
N GLY A 117 7.64 12.21 7.32
CA GLY A 117 8.28 12.01 6.01
C GLY A 117 7.50 11.01 5.14
N TYR A 118 7.01 9.93 5.73
CA TYR A 118 6.18 8.95 5.01
C TYR A 118 4.84 9.55 4.55
N VAL A 119 4.23 10.41 5.36
CA VAL A 119 3.00 11.12 4.99
C VAL A 119 3.25 12.02 3.79
N ASP A 120 4.34 12.79 3.80
CA ASP A 120 4.71 13.66 2.69
C ASP A 120 5.00 12.85 1.43
N GLU A 121 5.74 11.74 1.56
CA GLU A 121 6.02 10.85 0.41
C GLU A 121 4.72 10.34 -0.23
N VAL A 122 3.81 9.81 0.59
CA VAL A 122 2.61 9.13 0.07
C VAL A 122 1.58 10.13 -0.48
N PHE A 123 1.29 11.18 0.26
CA PHE A 123 0.17 12.06 -0.07
C PHE A 123 0.60 13.29 -0.87
N SER A 124 1.81 13.80 -0.66
CA SER A 124 2.29 14.99 -1.38
C SER A 124 3.07 14.61 -2.64
N PHE A 125 4.03 13.68 -2.55
CA PHE A 125 4.86 13.30 -3.70
C PHE A 125 4.14 12.31 -4.61
N PHE A 126 3.69 11.16 -4.10
CA PHE A 126 2.99 10.17 -4.92
C PHE A 126 1.53 10.53 -5.21
N GLN A 127 0.92 11.37 -4.40
CA GLN A 127 -0.48 11.79 -4.53
C GLN A 127 -1.46 10.58 -4.47
N ALA A 128 -1.17 9.60 -3.64
CA ALA A 128 -2.08 8.49 -3.38
C ALA A 128 -3.26 8.95 -2.50
N ASP A 129 -4.38 8.25 -2.57
CA ASP A 129 -5.58 8.57 -1.80
C ASP A 129 -5.60 7.86 -0.44
N ALA A 130 -4.84 6.76 -0.31
CA ALA A 130 -4.74 5.97 0.92
C ALA A 130 -3.38 5.29 1.02
N ILE A 131 -3.03 4.88 2.23
CA ILE A 131 -1.77 4.20 2.57
C ILE A 131 -2.07 2.93 3.38
N THR A 132 -1.30 1.87 3.17
CA THR A 132 -1.30 0.73 4.11
C THR A 132 -0.27 0.98 5.21
N VAL A 133 -0.65 0.66 6.44
CA VAL A 133 0.20 0.80 7.62
C VAL A 133 0.18 -0.50 8.43
N HIS A 134 1.22 -0.74 9.24
CA HIS A 134 1.19 -1.82 10.22
C HIS A 134 1.07 -1.25 11.64
N PRO A 135 0.28 -1.86 12.52
CA PRO A 135 -0.03 -1.28 13.83
C PRO A 135 0.93 -1.69 14.95
N PHE A 136 2.01 -2.39 14.65
CA PHE A 136 2.85 -3.04 15.68
C PHE A 136 3.60 -2.07 16.60
N LEU A 137 3.81 -0.83 16.16
CA LEU A 137 4.45 0.21 16.96
C LEU A 137 3.46 1.03 17.81
N GLY A 138 2.18 0.64 17.77
CA GLY A 138 1.13 1.26 18.58
C GLY A 138 0.47 2.47 17.96
N ALA A 139 -0.53 3.01 18.66
CA ALA A 139 -1.36 4.11 18.15
C ALA A 139 -0.59 5.41 17.95
N GLU A 140 0.38 5.68 18.83
CA GLU A 140 1.20 6.90 18.75
C GLU A 140 2.03 6.95 17.47
N ALA A 141 2.54 5.80 17.02
CA ALA A 141 3.30 5.70 15.79
C ALA A 141 2.42 6.01 14.55
N LEU A 142 1.13 5.72 14.62
CA LEU A 142 0.20 5.98 13.52
C LEU A 142 -0.37 7.40 13.53
N GLN A 143 -0.14 8.17 14.60
CA GLN A 143 -0.73 9.49 14.78
C GLN A 143 -0.42 10.47 13.64
N PRO A 144 0.82 10.58 13.13
CA PRO A 144 1.08 11.51 12.00
C PRO A 144 0.23 11.19 10.75
N ALA A 145 0.10 9.91 10.41
CA ALA A 145 -0.73 9.50 9.28
C ALA A 145 -2.22 9.80 9.55
N THR A 146 -2.69 9.58 10.78
CA THR A 146 -4.06 9.88 11.18
C THR A 146 -4.33 11.39 11.14
N VAL A 147 -3.39 12.21 11.63
CA VAL A 147 -3.51 13.67 11.61
C VAL A 147 -3.51 14.19 10.17
N ALA A 148 -2.66 13.65 9.30
CA ALA A 148 -2.64 14.03 7.88
C ALA A 148 -3.98 13.71 7.21
N VAL A 149 -4.55 12.55 7.52
CA VAL A 149 -5.87 12.14 7.00
C VAL A 149 -6.99 13.07 7.51
N LEU A 150 -6.91 13.51 8.76
CA LEU A 150 -7.93 14.41 9.35
C LEU A 150 -7.75 15.86 8.90
N ALA A 151 -6.52 16.29 8.66
CA ALA A 151 -6.19 17.67 8.28
C ALA A 151 -6.40 17.95 6.79
N ALA A 152 -6.21 16.94 5.96
CA ALA A 152 -6.44 17.06 4.52
C ALA A 152 -7.89 16.74 4.18
N PRO A 153 -8.49 17.47 3.30
CA PRO A 153 -9.90 17.17 2.92
C PRO A 153 -10.07 15.81 2.24
N THR A 154 -9.00 15.08 1.97
CA THR A 154 -9.05 14.01 1.01
C THR A 154 -8.26 12.70 1.29
N PRO A 155 -7.13 12.61 2.00
CA PRO A 155 -6.45 11.33 2.14
C PRO A 155 -7.08 10.43 3.21
N SER A 156 -6.96 9.10 3.06
CA SER A 156 -7.49 8.12 4.00
C SER A 156 -6.47 7.06 4.36
N LEU A 157 -6.57 6.58 5.58
CA LEU A 157 -5.70 5.55 6.12
C LEU A 157 -6.33 4.18 5.81
N UNK A 158 -5.90 3.48 5.07
CA UNK A 158 -6.31 2.34 4.79
C UNK A 158 -5.69 1.44 5.58
N UNK A 159 -5.95 1.30 6.24
CA UNK A 159 -5.45 0.52 6.93
C UNK A 159 -5.68 -0.66 6.43
N UNK A 160 -5.22 -1.08 5.93
CA UNK A 160 -5.26 -1.90 5.72
C UNK A 160 -5.20 -2.51 6.45
N UNK A 161 -5.43 -2.28 7.14
CA UNK A 161 -5.26 -2.95 8.05
C UNK A 161 -5.80 -4.15 7.88
N SER A 162 -5.31 -4.91 8.43
CA SER A 162 -6.07 -6.07 8.86
C SER A 162 -7.29 -5.62 9.67
N ARG A 163 -8.25 -6.43 9.77
CA ARG A 163 -9.54 -6.19 10.45
C ARG A 163 -9.51 -5.51 11.82
N SER A 164 -8.34 -5.38 12.43
CA SER A 164 -8.18 -4.75 13.76
C SER A 164 -8.02 -3.24 13.71
N ALA A 165 -7.84 -2.62 12.54
CA ALA A 165 -7.64 -1.17 12.43
C ALA A 165 -8.94 -0.38 12.28
N SER A 166 -10.10 -1.02 12.33
CA SER A 166 -11.40 -0.33 12.20
C SER A 166 -11.87 0.37 13.49
N ALA A 167 -11.06 0.37 14.52
CA ALA A 167 -11.36 1.04 15.77
C ALA A 167 -10.38 2.18 16.05
N VAL A 168 -10.39 3.23 15.23
CA VAL A 168 -9.84 4.51 15.66
C VAL A 168 -11.00 5.28 16.31
N PRO A 169 -10.99 5.49 17.63
CA PRO A 169 -12.09 6.18 18.29
C PRO A 169 -12.09 7.66 17.96
N ARG A 170 -13.26 8.21 17.83
CA ARG A 170 -13.45 9.65 17.89
C ARG A 170 -12.94 10.15 19.25
N ALA A 171 -12.26 11.30 19.22
CA ALA A 171 -11.76 11.98 20.42
C ALA A 171 -12.93 12.45 21.29
N SER A 172 -13.47 11.56 22.10
CA SER A 172 -14.28 11.88 23.24
C SER A 172 -13.68 11.13 24.42
N GLY A 173 -13.38 11.85 25.50
CA GLY A 173 -12.51 11.46 26.61
C GLY A 173 -12.94 10.24 27.45
N GLU A 174 -13.22 9.11 26.79
CA GLU A 174 -13.52 7.88 27.49
C GLU A 174 -12.29 6.96 27.53
N ARG A 175 -11.99 6.47 28.73
CA ARG A 175 -10.89 5.56 29.00
C ARG A 175 -11.11 4.20 28.33
N TYR A 176 -10.09 3.75 27.61
CA TYR A 176 -10.07 2.41 27.03
C TYR A 176 -9.93 1.32 28.09
N HIS A 177 -10.90 0.45 28.19
CA HIS A 177 -10.68 -0.90 28.69
C HIS A 177 -10.43 -1.82 27.50
N SER A 178 -9.16 -2.19 27.32
CA SER A 178 -8.78 -3.13 26.26
C SER A 178 -9.17 -4.54 26.66
N THR A 179 -10.29 -5.02 26.16
CA THR A 179 -10.54 -6.46 26.12
C THR A 179 -10.03 -6.99 24.77
N LEU A 180 -8.73 -7.20 24.70
CA LEU A 180 -8.18 -8.03 23.64
C LEU A 180 -8.41 -9.50 24.03
N PRO A 181 -9.03 -10.32 23.19
CA PRO A 181 -9.06 -11.75 23.46
C PRO A 181 -7.62 -12.27 23.49
N HIS A 182 -7.28 -12.96 24.55
CA HIS A 182 -5.97 -13.55 24.76
C HIS A 182 -5.61 -14.50 23.62
N LEU A 183 -4.69 -14.07 22.75
CA LEU A 183 -3.97 -14.97 21.87
C LEU A 183 -3.00 -15.76 22.75
N GLN A 184 -3.42 -16.94 23.20
CA GLN A 184 -2.51 -17.88 23.88
C GLN A 184 -1.53 -18.43 22.85
N PHE A 185 -0.31 -17.89 22.84
CA PHE A 185 0.80 -18.57 22.18
C PHE A 185 1.15 -19.81 22.99
N ARG A 186 0.77 -20.98 22.52
CA ARG A 186 1.33 -22.24 23.04
C ARG A 186 2.83 -22.24 22.73
N ARG A 187 3.64 -22.10 23.79
CA ARG A 187 5.08 -22.40 23.66
C ARG A 187 5.21 -23.90 23.40
N GLY A 188 5.52 -24.25 22.19
CA GLY A 188 5.91 -25.62 21.86
C GLY A 188 7.22 -25.95 22.61
N ARG A 189 7.15 -26.91 23.50
CA ARG A 189 8.33 -27.44 24.17
C ARG A 189 9.11 -28.26 23.14
N VAL A 190 10.28 -27.76 22.71
CA VAL A 190 11.22 -28.56 21.92
C VAL A 190 11.93 -29.48 22.89
N SER A 191 11.53 -30.75 22.94
CA SER A 191 12.27 -31.78 23.67
C SER A 191 13.45 -32.17 22.81
N GLY A 192 14.62 -31.65 23.14
CA GLY A 192 15.89 -32.14 22.60
C GLY A 192 16.27 -33.40 23.36
N SER A 193 16.23 -34.56 22.70
CA SER A 193 16.85 -35.77 23.20
C SER A 193 18.35 -35.65 22.96
N GLY A 194 19.10 -35.63 24.06
CA GLY A 194 20.57 -35.70 24.01
C GLY A 194 21.04 -37.03 23.51
N GLY A 195 21.99 -37.01 22.60
CA GLY A 195 22.78 -38.17 22.22
C GLY A 195 24.23 -37.85 22.49
N ASP A 196 24.77 -38.44 23.57
CA ASP A 196 26.22 -38.49 23.82
C ASP A 196 26.90 -39.34 22.76
N SER A 197 27.90 -38.84 22.12
CA SER A 197 28.90 -39.68 21.49
C SER A 197 30.29 -39.10 21.74
N GLU A 198 31.03 -39.81 22.60
CA GLU A 198 32.46 -39.67 22.76
C GLU A 198 33.20 -39.89 21.42
N LEU A 199 34.14 -39.04 21.13
CA LEU A 199 35.26 -39.41 20.28
C LEU A 199 36.53 -38.77 20.79
N ARG A 200 37.36 -39.64 21.43
CA ARG A 200 38.77 -39.38 21.69
C ARG A 200 39.57 -39.62 20.39
N ARG A 201 40.42 -38.75 20.03
CA ARG A 201 41.84 -38.76 19.65
C ARG A 201 42.22 -37.51 18.93
#